data_8c54fa592a4e0fc09c0dfb3d05616dc6
#
_entry.id   8c54fa592a4e0fc09c0dfb3d05616dc6
#
_cell.length_a   1.000
_cell.length_b   1.000
_cell.length_c   1.000
_cell.angle_alpha   90.00
_cell.angle_beta   90.00
_cell.angle_gamma   90.00
#
_symmetry.space_group_name_H-M   'P 1'
#
loop_
_entity.id
_entity.type
_entity.pdbx_description
1 polymer ?
#
loop_
_entity_poly.entity_id
_entity_poly.type
_entity_poly.pdbx_seq_one_letter_code
_entity_poly.pdbx_strand_id
1 'polypeptide(L)'
;MRDITLCHPRLQKIAAAWIKACAVEGITVAISETLRTAAEQDALYAQGRTKPGNIVTNAKGSSYKSQHQWGIAFDFYLKMDVDGDGKISDDAYNDSKGHFKRAAEIGKKLGRAWGGDWSSIVDKPHLYLPDWGSTPTPLIQQFGTPEQFMKTWVPEQVKTGWQQENGGWRFYKDDGSGKYVFDKWQQDGDKWYWFDGAGMMVHDTWYQYKGSWYYLGSDGAMLKGLQTISGKWYYLDQTGRMATEPVVLTPDQDGVLHYPGLAK
;
A
#
# COMPACT_ATOMS: atom_id res chain seq x y z
N MET A 1 -9.27 -14.44 -15.41
CA MET A 1 -8.28 -13.90 -14.46
C MET A 1 -8.86 -14.09 -13.07
N ARG A 2 -8.17 -14.81 -12.20
CA ARG A 2 -8.68 -15.05 -10.84
C ARG A 2 -8.47 -13.83 -9.97
N ASP A 3 -9.35 -13.65 -9.00
CA ASP A 3 -9.39 -12.45 -8.16
C ASP A 3 -8.38 -12.55 -7.00
N ILE A 4 -7.34 -11.73 -7.04
CA ILE A 4 -6.33 -11.66 -5.97
C ILE A 4 -6.93 -11.09 -4.66
N THR A 5 -8.06 -10.39 -4.72
CA THR A 5 -8.71 -9.83 -3.52
C THR A 5 -9.28 -10.91 -2.59
N LEU A 6 -9.42 -12.15 -3.07
CA LEU A 6 -9.81 -13.31 -2.28
C LEU A 6 -8.63 -13.95 -1.50
N CYS A 7 -7.41 -13.50 -1.74
CA CYS A 7 -6.22 -14.00 -1.04
C CYS A 7 -5.94 -13.23 0.25
N HIS A 8 -4.97 -13.72 1.03
CA HIS A 8 -4.49 -13.06 2.25
C HIS A 8 -4.14 -11.58 2.00
N PRO A 9 -4.60 -10.63 2.83
CA PRO A 9 -4.42 -9.18 2.59
C PRO A 9 -2.98 -8.77 2.31
N ARG A 10 -2.00 -9.36 3.01
CA ARG A 10 -0.58 -9.12 2.75
C ARG A 10 -0.16 -9.61 1.36
N LEU A 11 -0.71 -10.72 0.87
CA LEU A 11 -0.42 -11.23 -0.46
C LEU A 11 -0.94 -10.28 -1.55
N GLN A 12 -2.15 -9.74 -1.37
CA GLN A 12 -2.75 -8.74 -2.27
C GLN A 12 -1.85 -7.52 -2.44
N LYS A 13 -1.43 -6.92 -1.32
CA LYS A 13 -0.57 -5.73 -1.29
C LYS A 13 0.76 -5.98 -2.02
N ILE A 14 1.38 -7.12 -1.74
CA ILE A 14 2.69 -7.42 -2.32
C ILE A 14 2.55 -7.83 -3.79
N ALA A 15 1.48 -8.49 -4.20
CA ALA A 15 1.23 -8.80 -5.61
C ALA A 15 1.15 -7.51 -6.44
N ALA A 16 0.45 -6.49 -5.97
CA ALA A 16 0.38 -5.19 -6.63
C ALA A 16 1.75 -4.49 -6.74
N ALA A 17 2.55 -4.52 -5.66
CA ALA A 17 3.90 -3.97 -5.66
C ALA A 17 4.84 -4.74 -6.59
N TRP A 18 4.73 -6.06 -6.61
CA TRP A 18 5.53 -6.96 -7.44
C TRP A 18 5.27 -6.75 -8.94
N ILE A 19 4.01 -6.64 -9.36
CA ILE A 19 3.65 -6.35 -10.77
C ILE A 19 4.32 -5.03 -11.21
N LYS A 20 4.25 -3.98 -10.39
CA LYS A 20 4.90 -2.69 -10.69
C LYS A 20 6.42 -2.82 -10.78
N ALA A 21 7.03 -3.55 -9.85
CA ALA A 21 8.48 -3.74 -9.84
C ALA A 21 8.96 -4.58 -11.04
N CYS A 22 8.22 -5.60 -11.45
CA CYS A 22 8.50 -6.36 -12.68
C CYS A 22 8.44 -5.45 -13.92
N ALA A 23 7.43 -4.58 -14.01
CA ALA A 23 7.28 -3.66 -15.14
C ALA A 23 8.46 -2.67 -15.24
N VAL A 24 8.99 -2.18 -14.11
CA VAL A 24 10.21 -1.34 -14.06
C VAL A 24 11.43 -2.07 -14.63
N GLU A 25 11.52 -3.37 -14.42
CA GLU A 25 12.60 -4.23 -14.95
C GLU A 25 12.30 -4.76 -16.38
N GLY A 26 11.28 -4.21 -17.04
CA GLY A 26 10.88 -4.59 -18.39
C GLY A 26 10.21 -5.96 -18.51
N ILE A 27 9.68 -6.50 -17.39
CA ILE A 27 8.97 -7.78 -17.37
C ILE A 27 7.49 -7.52 -17.14
N THR A 28 6.68 -7.74 -18.16
CA THR A 28 5.23 -7.63 -18.03
C THR A 28 4.64 -8.98 -17.60
N VAL A 29 4.02 -9.00 -16.43
CA VAL A 29 3.43 -10.19 -15.82
C VAL A 29 1.94 -10.01 -15.56
N ALA A 30 1.21 -11.13 -15.48
CA ALA A 30 -0.17 -11.15 -15.01
C ALA A 30 -0.42 -12.36 -14.10
N ILE A 31 -1.35 -12.22 -13.17
CA ILE A 31 -1.73 -13.30 -12.24
C ILE A 31 -2.72 -14.22 -12.93
N SER A 32 -2.46 -15.53 -12.92
CA SER A 32 -3.30 -16.58 -13.51
C SER A 32 -4.15 -17.32 -12.48
N GLU A 33 -3.57 -17.72 -11.36
CA GLU A 33 -4.25 -18.46 -10.29
C GLU A 33 -4.09 -17.72 -8.94
N THR A 34 -5.11 -17.86 -8.08
CA THR A 34 -5.15 -17.24 -6.75
C THR A 34 -5.76 -18.21 -5.75
N LEU A 35 -6.75 -17.78 -4.95
CA LEU A 35 -7.49 -18.67 -4.06
C LEU A 35 -8.19 -19.77 -4.86
N ARG A 36 -8.08 -21.02 -4.38
CA ARG A 36 -8.66 -22.22 -4.98
C ARG A 36 -9.51 -22.94 -3.95
N THR A 37 -10.74 -23.26 -4.30
CA THR A 37 -11.63 -24.09 -3.48
C THR A 37 -11.19 -25.55 -3.47
N ALA A 38 -11.68 -26.35 -2.51
CA ALA A 38 -11.42 -27.77 -2.46
C ALA A 38 -11.94 -28.50 -3.73
N ALA A 39 -13.09 -28.11 -4.25
CA ALA A 39 -13.66 -28.68 -5.47
C ALA A 39 -12.81 -28.39 -6.71
N GLU A 40 -12.28 -27.17 -6.85
CA GLU A 40 -11.37 -26.82 -7.94
C GLU A 40 -10.05 -27.59 -7.84
N GLN A 41 -9.52 -27.76 -6.64
CA GLN A 41 -8.34 -28.56 -6.39
C GLN A 41 -8.55 -30.03 -6.73
N ASP A 42 -9.74 -30.60 -6.41
CA ASP A 42 -10.09 -31.97 -6.77
C ASP A 42 -10.24 -32.14 -8.29
N ALA A 43 -10.77 -31.12 -8.97
CA ALA A 43 -10.83 -31.13 -10.43
C ALA A 43 -9.44 -31.20 -11.08
N LEU A 44 -8.45 -30.44 -10.55
CA LEU A 44 -7.06 -30.51 -10.98
C LEU A 44 -6.41 -31.86 -10.60
N TYR A 45 -6.71 -32.41 -9.43
CA TYR A 45 -6.20 -33.72 -9.00
C TYR A 45 -6.70 -34.85 -9.89
N ALA A 46 -7.92 -34.74 -10.40
CA ALA A 46 -8.50 -35.72 -11.32
C ALA A 46 -7.83 -35.73 -12.70
N GLN A 47 -7.24 -34.61 -13.12
CA GLN A 47 -6.55 -34.49 -14.41
C GLN A 47 -5.34 -35.41 -14.45
N GLY A 48 -5.20 -36.23 -15.54
CA GLY A 48 -4.17 -37.23 -15.71
C GLY A 48 -4.35 -38.49 -14.85
N ARG A 49 -5.49 -38.60 -14.10
CA ARG A 49 -5.84 -39.78 -13.30
C ARG A 49 -7.18 -40.37 -13.71
N THR A 50 -8.27 -39.63 -13.48
CA THR A 50 -9.64 -40.02 -13.83
C THR A 50 -10.22 -39.16 -14.96
N LYS A 51 -9.53 -38.09 -15.34
CA LYS A 51 -9.83 -37.21 -16.48
C LYS A 51 -8.63 -37.13 -17.41
N PRO A 52 -8.80 -36.90 -18.71
CA PRO A 52 -7.70 -36.72 -19.66
C PRO A 52 -6.77 -35.57 -19.26
N GLY A 53 -5.50 -35.64 -19.71
CA GLY A 53 -4.49 -34.61 -19.50
C GLY A 53 -3.29 -35.09 -18.68
N ASN A 54 -2.36 -34.20 -18.40
CA ASN A 54 -1.20 -34.48 -17.57
C ASN A 54 -1.50 -34.31 -16.09
N ILE A 55 -0.80 -35.01 -15.20
CA ILE A 55 -0.86 -34.78 -13.76
C ILE A 55 -0.26 -33.40 -13.46
N VAL A 56 -1.06 -32.48 -12.90
CA VAL A 56 -0.66 -31.11 -12.60
C VAL A 56 -0.56 -30.84 -11.10
N THR A 57 -1.07 -31.75 -10.25
CA THR A 57 -0.97 -31.63 -8.79
C THR A 57 -1.04 -33.00 -8.12
N ASN A 58 -0.35 -33.13 -6.99
CA ASN A 58 -0.47 -34.30 -6.12
C ASN A 58 -1.36 -34.07 -4.88
N ALA A 59 -1.87 -32.83 -4.69
CA ALA A 59 -2.72 -32.48 -3.58
C ALA A 59 -4.21 -32.68 -3.93
N LYS A 60 -4.92 -33.50 -3.16
CA LYS A 60 -6.38 -33.58 -3.20
C LYS A 60 -7.00 -32.34 -2.53
N GLY A 61 -8.18 -31.94 -2.96
CA GLY A 61 -8.90 -30.82 -2.37
C GLY A 61 -9.14 -30.97 -0.86
N SER A 62 -9.59 -32.14 -0.43
CA SER A 62 -9.82 -32.46 0.97
C SER A 62 -8.56 -32.53 1.84
N SER A 63 -7.37 -32.57 1.24
CA SER A 63 -6.11 -32.65 1.99
C SER A 63 -5.60 -31.30 2.44
N TYR A 64 -6.10 -30.20 1.86
CA TYR A 64 -5.65 -28.81 2.10
C TYR A 64 -4.13 -28.60 1.94
N LYS A 65 -3.46 -29.46 1.15
CA LYS A 65 -2.01 -29.41 0.94
C LYS A 65 -1.55 -28.45 -0.16
N SER A 66 -2.46 -27.72 -0.79
CA SER A 66 -2.13 -26.67 -1.76
C SER A 66 -2.16 -25.29 -1.10
N GLN A 67 -1.10 -24.50 -1.28
CA GLN A 67 -1.02 -23.12 -0.76
C GLN A 67 -2.12 -22.21 -1.33
N HIS A 68 -2.59 -22.48 -2.54
CA HIS A 68 -3.72 -21.79 -3.14
C HIS A 68 -5.01 -21.95 -2.32
N GLN A 69 -5.24 -23.09 -1.70
CA GLN A 69 -6.43 -23.31 -0.86
C GLN A 69 -6.41 -22.42 0.39
N TRP A 70 -5.24 -22.00 0.84
CA TRP A 70 -5.05 -21.12 2.00
C TRP A 70 -4.98 -19.63 1.61
N GLY A 71 -5.09 -19.29 0.32
CA GLY A 71 -4.99 -17.91 -0.18
C GLY A 71 -3.64 -17.27 0.08
N ILE A 72 -2.57 -18.05 0.25
CA ILE A 72 -1.21 -17.57 0.53
C ILE A 72 -0.27 -17.66 -0.67
N ALA A 73 -0.78 -18.05 -1.83
CA ALA A 73 -0.03 -18.16 -3.06
C ALA A 73 -0.81 -17.62 -4.26
N PHE A 74 -0.08 -17.23 -5.28
CA PHE A 74 -0.61 -17.00 -6.62
C PHE A 74 0.36 -17.52 -7.67
N ASP A 75 -0.19 -17.90 -8.83
CA ASP A 75 0.59 -18.19 -10.02
C ASP A 75 0.54 -17.02 -10.98
N PHE A 76 1.59 -16.87 -11.77
CA PHE A 76 1.70 -15.80 -12.76
C PHE A 76 2.14 -16.34 -14.12
N TYR A 77 1.91 -15.52 -15.14
CA TYR A 77 2.37 -15.78 -16.50
C TYR A 77 2.96 -14.50 -17.11
N LEU A 78 3.73 -14.65 -18.17
CA LEU A 78 4.27 -13.52 -18.92
C LEU A 78 3.21 -12.96 -19.87
N LYS A 79 3.06 -11.65 -19.85
CA LYS A 79 2.17 -10.91 -20.77
C LYS A 79 3.01 -10.00 -21.65
N MET A 80 3.94 -10.58 -22.35
CA MET A 80 4.89 -9.91 -23.24
C MET A 80 5.32 -10.88 -24.37
N ASP A 81 5.74 -10.32 -25.48
CA ASP A 81 6.36 -11.04 -26.58
C ASP A 81 7.81 -11.38 -26.16
N VAL A 82 8.08 -12.65 -25.89
CA VAL A 82 9.40 -13.11 -25.42
C VAL A 82 10.32 -13.47 -26.58
N ASP A 83 9.81 -14.08 -27.63
CA ASP A 83 10.64 -14.54 -28.76
C ASP A 83 10.77 -13.53 -29.89
N GLY A 84 9.90 -12.52 -29.94
CA GLY A 84 9.96 -11.43 -30.94
C GLY A 84 9.13 -11.69 -32.19
N ASP A 85 8.19 -12.65 -32.14
CA ASP A 85 7.34 -13.00 -33.28
C ASP A 85 6.10 -12.10 -33.44
N GLY A 86 5.90 -11.15 -32.49
CA GLY A 86 4.79 -10.22 -32.45
C GLY A 86 3.54 -10.76 -31.75
N LYS A 87 3.57 -11.97 -31.19
CA LYS A 87 2.46 -12.56 -30.44
C LYS A 87 2.80 -12.66 -28.94
N ILE A 88 1.81 -12.38 -28.11
CA ILE A 88 1.95 -12.46 -26.65
C ILE A 88 1.31 -13.73 -26.09
N SER A 89 0.36 -14.32 -26.83
CA SER A 89 -0.49 -15.39 -26.33
C SER A 89 0.22 -16.74 -26.19
N ASP A 90 1.23 -17.02 -27.03
CA ASP A 90 2.03 -18.24 -27.02
C ASP A 90 3.24 -18.15 -26.09
N ASP A 91 3.60 -16.94 -25.66
CA ASP A 91 4.71 -16.66 -24.76
C ASP A 91 4.36 -16.69 -23.26
N ALA A 92 3.10 -16.97 -22.91
CA ALA A 92 2.65 -16.91 -21.53
C ALA A 92 3.53 -17.71 -20.54
N TYR A 93 4.11 -18.81 -20.99
CA TYR A 93 5.02 -19.68 -20.20
C TYR A 93 6.39 -19.89 -20.88
N ASN A 94 6.74 -19.05 -21.84
CA ASN A 94 8.03 -19.09 -22.52
C ASN A 94 9.13 -18.53 -21.60
N ASP A 95 9.95 -19.41 -21.04
CA ASP A 95 11.06 -19.04 -20.14
C ASP A 95 12.43 -19.10 -20.84
N SER A 96 12.47 -19.03 -22.16
CA SER A 96 13.73 -19.12 -22.94
C SER A 96 14.73 -18.03 -22.57
N LYS A 97 14.26 -16.87 -22.08
CA LYS A 97 15.08 -15.73 -21.62
C LYS A 97 15.17 -15.60 -20.09
N GLY A 98 14.70 -16.60 -19.32
CA GLY A 98 14.79 -16.63 -17.86
C GLY A 98 13.94 -15.59 -17.14
N HIS A 99 12.84 -15.13 -17.74
CA HIS A 99 11.97 -14.10 -17.17
C HIS A 99 11.28 -14.55 -15.88
N PHE A 100 10.91 -15.85 -15.77
CA PHE A 100 10.31 -16.38 -14.52
C PHE A 100 11.25 -16.25 -13.34
N LYS A 101 12.53 -16.61 -13.51
CA LYS A 101 13.54 -16.46 -12.46
C LYS A 101 13.74 -14.99 -12.07
N ARG A 102 13.84 -14.07 -13.06
CA ARG A 102 14.00 -12.64 -12.80
C ARG A 102 12.79 -12.07 -12.05
N ALA A 103 11.58 -12.42 -12.48
CA ALA A 103 10.35 -11.99 -11.80
C ALA A 103 10.27 -12.57 -10.38
N ALA A 104 10.69 -13.82 -10.16
CA ALA A 104 10.76 -14.43 -8.85
C ALA A 104 11.78 -13.75 -7.92
N GLU A 105 12.96 -13.38 -8.41
CA GLU A 105 13.96 -12.64 -7.62
C GLU A 105 13.43 -11.26 -7.17
N ILE A 106 12.64 -10.59 -8.01
CA ILE A 106 11.92 -9.37 -7.60
C ILE A 106 10.91 -9.70 -6.48
N GLY A 107 10.19 -10.81 -6.60
CA GLY A 107 9.25 -11.26 -5.57
C GLY A 107 9.96 -11.59 -4.24
N LYS A 108 11.12 -12.23 -4.28
CA LYS A 108 11.93 -12.54 -3.09
C LYS A 108 12.37 -11.27 -2.35
N LYS A 109 12.79 -10.23 -3.07
CA LYS A 109 13.12 -8.92 -2.48
C LYS A 109 11.94 -8.27 -1.78
N LEU A 110 10.71 -8.63 -2.17
CA LEU A 110 9.46 -8.18 -1.55
C LEU A 110 8.92 -9.18 -0.50
N GLY A 111 9.73 -10.13 -0.05
CA GLY A 111 9.38 -11.10 0.98
C GLY A 111 8.51 -12.26 0.48
N ARG A 112 8.65 -12.67 -0.81
CA ARG A 112 8.03 -13.88 -1.36
C ARG A 112 9.01 -15.05 -1.34
N ALA A 113 8.46 -16.26 -1.36
CA ALA A 113 9.18 -17.45 -1.75
C ALA A 113 8.68 -17.94 -3.13
N TRP A 114 9.46 -18.74 -3.78
CA TRP A 114 9.25 -19.17 -5.16
C TRP A 114 9.23 -20.70 -5.30
N GLY A 115 8.21 -21.23 -5.99
CA GLY A 115 8.11 -22.66 -6.28
C GLY A 115 9.20 -23.18 -7.23
N GLY A 116 9.86 -22.28 -7.96
CA GLY A 116 11.02 -22.61 -8.78
C GLY A 116 12.27 -23.03 -7.98
N ASP A 117 12.31 -22.76 -6.68
CA ASP A 117 13.38 -23.20 -5.77
C ASP A 117 13.11 -24.58 -5.14
N TRP A 118 11.94 -25.19 -5.39
CA TRP A 118 11.61 -26.49 -4.82
C TRP A 118 12.43 -27.61 -5.49
N SER A 119 12.85 -28.59 -4.70
CA SER A 119 13.70 -29.70 -5.17
C SER A 119 12.92 -30.84 -5.81
N SER A 120 11.62 -31.00 -5.46
CA SER A 120 10.85 -32.18 -5.91
C SER A 120 9.92 -31.88 -7.09
N ILE A 121 9.26 -30.72 -7.08
CA ILE A 121 8.38 -30.27 -8.16
C ILE A 121 8.71 -28.79 -8.39
N VAL A 122 9.45 -28.50 -9.45
CA VAL A 122 9.79 -27.12 -9.81
C VAL A 122 8.54 -26.44 -10.39
N ASP A 123 8.03 -25.43 -9.69
CA ASP A 123 6.86 -24.69 -10.12
C ASP A 123 7.23 -23.21 -10.34
N LYS A 124 7.66 -22.91 -11.55
CA LYS A 124 8.17 -21.58 -11.92
C LYS A 124 7.13 -20.45 -11.84
N PRO A 125 5.84 -20.67 -12.19
CA PRO A 125 4.80 -19.68 -12.01
C PRO A 125 4.50 -19.30 -10.56
N HIS A 126 4.83 -20.16 -9.58
CA HIS A 126 4.29 -20.10 -8.22
C HIS A 126 5.07 -19.19 -7.28
N LEU A 127 4.41 -18.16 -6.76
CA LEU A 127 4.91 -17.27 -5.70
C LEU A 127 4.01 -17.36 -4.47
N TYR A 128 4.61 -17.43 -3.26
CA TYR A 128 3.85 -17.62 -2.02
C TYR A 128 4.42 -16.86 -0.83
N LEU A 129 3.61 -16.71 0.23
CA LEU A 129 4.02 -16.21 1.53
C LEU A 129 4.83 -17.28 2.28
N PRO A 130 6.10 -17.03 2.65
CA PRO A 130 6.95 -18.05 3.28
C PRO A 130 6.72 -18.25 4.79
N ASP A 131 5.82 -17.50 5.41
CA ASP A 131 5.64 -17.47 6.87
C ASP A 131 5.28 -18.82 7.48
N TRP A 132 4.66 -19.67 6.70
CA TRP A 132 4.27 -21.03 7.12
C TRP A 132 5.08 -22.12 6.42
N GLY A 133 6.26 -21.76 5.88
CA GLY A 133 7.14 -22.68 5.17
C GLY A 133 6.73 -22.96 3.73
N SER A 134 7.37 -23.95 3.12
CA SER A 134 7.14 -24.35 1.71
C SER A 134 5.89 -25.22 1.52
N THR A 135 5.24 -25.65 2.60
CA THR A 135 4.01 -26.46 2.57
C THR A 135 2.97 -25.92 3.55
N PRO A 136 1.66 -26.13 3.33
CA PRO A 136 0.61 -25.72 4.26
C PRO A 136 0.53 -26.56 5.56
N THR A 137 1.45 -27.49 5.81
CA THR A 137 1.39 -28.35 7.00
C THR A 137 1.22 -27.59 8.30
N PRO A 138 1.96 -26.49 8.58
CA PRO A 138 1.75 -25.70 9.80
C PRO A 138 0.35 -25.08 9.89
N LEU A 139 -0.20 -24.63 8.77
CA LEU A 139 -1.57 -24.09 8.72
C LEU A 139 -2.63 -25.16 9.02
N ILE A 140 -2.46 -26.36 8.44
CA ILE A 140 -3.33 -27.49 8.73
C ILE A 140 -3.30 -27.85 10.22
N GLN A 141 -2.11 -27.89 10.82
CA GLN A 141 -1.94 -28.20 12.24
C GLN A 141 -2.56 -27.15 13.16
N GLN A 142 -2.42 -25.88 12.79
CA GLN A 142 -2.89 -24.76 13.63
C GLN A 142 -4.40 -24.47 13.47
N PHE A 143 -4.91 -24.52 12.25
CA PHE A 143 -6.26 -24.04 11.93
C PHE A 143 -7.21 -25.13 11.43
N GLY A 144 -6.70 -26.28 11.03
CA GLY A 144 -7.48 -27.40 10.48
C GLY A 144 -7.95 -27.15 9.05
N THR A 145 -8.62 -26.06 8.78
CA THR A 145 -9.15 -25.72 7.45
C THR A 145 -8.81 -24.29 7.00
N PRO A 146 -8.78 -24.03 5.67
CA PRO A 146 -8.55 -22.70 5.13
C PRO A 146 -9.56 -21.66 5.65
N GLU A 147 -10.82 -22.03 5.80
CA GLU A 147 -11.88 -21.12 6.27
C GLU A 147 -11.63 -20.64 7.70
N GLN A 148 -11.08 -21.48 8.57
CA GLN A 148 -10.70 -21.07 9.94
C GLN A 148 -9.51 -20.09 9.91
N PHE A 149 -8.54 -20.34 9.05
CA PHE A 149 -7.43 -19.40 8.85
C PHE A 149 -7.91 -18.06 8.28
N MET A 150 -8.78 -18.07 7.28
CA MET A 150 -9.31 -16.84 6.67
C MET A 150 -10.06 -15.95 7.66
N LYS A 151 -10.70 -16.53 8.69
CA LYS A 151 -11.32 -15.75 9.79
C LYS A 151 -10.32 -14.95 10.61
N THR A 152 -9.04 -15.30 10.58
CA THR A 152 -7.99 -14.56 11.28
C THR A 152 -7.44 -13.39 10.46
N TRP A 153 -7.83 -13.26 9.21
CA TRP A 153 -7.37 -12.19 8.36
C TRP A 153 -7.94 -10.87 8.85
N VAL A 154 -7.10 -10.11 9.51
CA VAL A 154 -7.40 -8.71 9.79
C VAL A 154 -6.98 -7.94 8.54
N PRO A 155 -7.88 -7.23 7.86
CA PRO A 155 -7.47 -6.28 6.83
C PRO A 155 -6.43 -5.35 7.46
N GLU A 156 -5.26 -5.21 6.85
CA GLU A 156 -4.30 -4.21 7.30
C GLU A 156 -5.02 -2.87 7.27
N GLN A 157 -5.33 -2.32 8.45
CA GLN A 157 -5.97 -1.00 8.52
C GLN A 157 -4.98 -0.01 7.93
N VAL A 158 -5.26 0.43 6.72
CA VAL A 158 -4.50 1.53 6.11
C VAL A 158 -4.74 2.75 6.98
N LYS A 159 -3.67 3.27 7.57
CA LYS A 159 -3.77 4.48 8.36
C LYS A 159 -4.30 5.61 7.50
N THR A 160 -5.28 6.34 8.01
CA THR A 160 -5.87 7.54 7.40
C THR A 160 -5.99 8.63 8.44
N GLY A 161 -6.05 9.88 8.00
CA GLY A 161 -6.19 11.03 8.89
C GLY A 161 -5.04 11.17 9.88
N TRP A 162 -5.33 11.78 11.02
CA TRP A 162 -4.36 12.07 12.07
C TRP A 162 -3.92 10.81 12.81
N GLN A 163 -2.61 10.61 12.91
CA GLN A 163 -2.00 9.52 13.67
C GLN A 163 -0.86 10.04 14.54
N GLN A 164 -0.87 9.66 15.83
CA GLN A 164 0.22 10.00 16.73
C GLN A 164 1.32 8.93 16.63
N GLU A 165 2.54 9.35 16.28
CA GLU A 165 3.67 8.45 16.06
C GLU A 165 4.98 9.14 16.45
N ASN A 166 5.91 8.38 17.01
CA ASN A 166 7.26 8.85 17.33
C ASN A 166 7.31 10.19 18.10
N GLY A 167 6.32 10.40 18.98
CA GLY A 167 6.24 11.60 19.81
C GLY A 167 5.65 12.84 19.12
N GLY A 168 5.10 12.72 17.90
CA GLY A 168 4.43 13.80 17.17
C GLY A 168 3.21 13.32 16.41
N TRP A 169 2.72 14.15 15.48
CA TRP A 169 1.54 13.86 14.68
C TRP A 169 1.88 13.77 13.20
N ARG A 170 1.27 12.79 12.49
CA ARG A 170 1.26 12.65 11.03
C ARG A 170 -0.16 12.69 10.51
N PHE A 171 -0.31 13.14 9.28
CA PHE A 171 -1.58 13.10 8.56
C PHE A 171 -1.48 12.13 7.39
N TYR A 172 -2.19 11.01 7.49
CA TYR A 172 -2.23 10.00 6.44
C TYR A 172 -3.31 10.33 5.42
N LYS A 173 -3.01 10.11 4.14
CA LYS A 173 -3.95 10.34 3.05
C LYS A 173 -5.08 9.34 3.09
N ASP A 174 -6.28 9.82 2.82
CA ASP A 174 -7.47 8.96 2.69
C ASP A 174 -7.65 8.49 1.23
N ASP A 175 -6.60 7.92 0.66
CA ASP A 175 -6.56 7.41 -0.72
C ASP A 175 -6.21 5.91 -0.77
N GLY A 176 -6.25 5.24 0.36
CA GLY A 176 -5.90 3.82 0.49
C GLY A 176 -4.41 3.50 0.32
N SER A 177 -3.55 4.52 0.14
CA SER A 177 -2.12 4.31 -0.12
C SER A 177 -1.29 4.01 1.14
N GLY A 178 -1.81 4.32 2.34
CA GLY A 178 -1.07 4.29 3.60
C GLY A 178 0.10 5.29 3.65
N LYS A 179 0.10 6.28 2.76
CA LYS A 179 1.12 7.35 2.71
C LYS A 179 0.66 8.54 3.52
N TYR A 180 1.60 9.18 4.19
CA TYR A 180 1.36 10.43 4.92
C TYR A 180 1.81 11.66 4.12
N VAL A 181 1.35 12.82 4.58
CA VAL A 181 1.73 14.14 4.07
C VAL A 181 3.14 14.47 4.58
N PHE A 182 3.99 15.04 3.73
CA PHE A 182 5.33 15.51 4.10
C PHE A 182 5.74 16.69 3.21
N ASP A 183 6.56 17.56 3.76
CA ASP A 183 7.13 18.76 3.09
C ASP A 183 6.07 19.61 2.38
N LYS A 184 4.90 19.81 3.03
CA LYS A 184 3.81 20.62 2.48
C LYS A 184 2.76 21.03 3.51
N TRP A 185 1.95 21.99 3.12
CA TRP A 185 0.72 22.37 3.80
C TRP A 185 -0.39 21.34 3.56
N GLN A 186 -1.14 21.06 4.60
CA GLN A 186 -2.36 20.23 4.55
C GLN A 186 -3.48 20.98 5.25
N GLN A 187 -4.61 21.09 4.58
CA GLN A 187 -5.86 21.58 5.19
C GLN A 187 -6.62 20.40 5.81
N ASP A 188 -7.14 20.62 7.01
CA ASP A 188 -8.10 19.75 7.67
C ASP A 188 -9.17 20.61 8.33
N GLY A 189 -10.41 20.46 7.86
CA GLY A 189 -11.49 21.41 8.18
C GLY A 189 -11.16 22.83 7.73
N ASP A 190 -11.25 23.79 8.64
CA ASP A 190 -10.94 25.21 8.44
C ASP A 190 -9.50 25.60 8.79
N LYS A 191 -8.70 24.64 9.28
CA LYS A 191 -7.33 24.83 9.74
C LYS A 191 -6.30 24.34 8.73
N TRP A 192 -5.13 24.99 8.73
CA TRP A 192 -3.98 24.61 7.94
C TRP A 192 -2.83 24.18 8.84
N TYR A 193 -2.14 23.11 8.44
CA TYR A 193 -1.03 22.51 9.15
C TYR A 193 0.16 22.34 8.23
N TRP A 194 1.37 22.50 8.74
CA TRP A 194 2.58 22.20 8.01
C TRP A 194 3.20 20.88 8.48
N PHE A 195 3.59 20.06 7.52
CA PHE A 195 4.33 18.82 7.78
C PHE A 195 5.73 18.96 7.22
N ASP A 196 6.75 18.64 8.04
CA ASP A 196 8.14 18.69 7.66
C ASP A 196 8.56 17.58 6.68
N GLY A 197 9.85 17.52 6.28
CA GLY A 197 10.38 16.51 5.38
C GLY A 197 10.31 15.07 5.92
N ALA A 198 10.20 14.91 7.24
CA ALA A 198 9.95 13.63 7.90
C ALA A 198 8.46 13.29 8.02
N GLY A 199 7.58 14.19 7.59
CA GLY A 199 6.12 14.07 7.69
C GLY A 199 5.58 14.29 9.10
N MET A 200 6.32 14.99 9.94
CA MET A 200 5.86 15.36 11.28
C MET A 200 5.20 16.73 11.24
N MET A 201 4.06 16.86 11.95
CA MET A 201 3.38 18.14 12.11
C MET A 201 4.25 19.12 12.89
N VAL A 202 4.49 20.29 12.32
CA VAL A 202 5.21 21.38 12.98
C VAL A 202 4.26 22.15 13.89
N HIS A 203 4.68 22.47 15.12
CA HIS A 203 3.88 23.20 16.10
C HIS A 203 4.73 24.10 16.99
N ASP A 204 4.10 25.03 17.69
CA ASP A 204 4.72 25.98 18.64
C ASP A 204 5.93 26.73 18.10
N THR A 205 5.91 27.09 16.82
CA THR A 205 7.10 27.71 16.21
C THR A 205 6.75 28.58 15.00
N TRP A 206 7.69 29.50 14.73
CA TRP A 206 7.70 30.23 13.47
C TRP A 206 8.24 29.35 12.34
N TYR A 207 7.57 29.41 11.20
CA TYR A 207 7.96 28.68 10.00
C TYR A 207 8.03 29.61 8.80
N GLN A 208 9.16 29.61 8.08
CA GLN A 208 9.31 30.37 6.86
C GLN A 208 9.01 29.53 5.63
N TYR A 209 8.04 29.96 4.82
CA TYR A 209 7.66 29.28 3.59
C TYR A 209 7.56 30.28 2.44
N LYS A 210 8.31 30.05 1.37
CA LYS A 210 8.34 30.92 0.17
C LYS A 210 8.53 32.40 0.50
N GLY A 211 9.44 32.70 1.42
CA GLY A 211 9.79 34.09 1.81
C GLY A 211 8.83 34.74 2.82
N SER A 212 7.73 34.12 3.20
CA SER A 212 6.79 34.62 4.21
C SER A 212 6.90 33.84 5.52
N TRP A 213 6.64 34.51 6.65
CA TRP A 213 6.63 33.87 7.96
C TRP A 213 5.20 33.52 8.38
N TYR A 214 5.05 32.36 8.97
CA TYR A 214 3.83 31.80 9.55
C TYR A 214 4.11 31.33 10.97
N TYR A 215 3.12 31.32 11.83
CA TYR A 215 3.23 30.72 13.15
C TYR A 215 2.27 29.53 13.27
N LEU A 216 2.81 28.37 13.63
CA LEU A 216 2.06 27.17 13.95
C LEU A 216 1.84 27.16 15.46
N GLY A 217 0.58 27.12 15.89
CA GLY A 217 0.21 27.10 17.31
C GLY A 217 0.56 25.79 18.00
N SER A 218 0.21 25.67 19.26
CA SER A 218 0.46 24.46 20.07
C SER A 218 -0.30 23.23 19.56
N ASP A 219 -1.42 23.43 18.88
CA ASP A 219 -2.17 22.39 18.20
C ASP A 219 -1.69 22.15 16.75
N GLY A 220 -0.61 22.81 16.32
CA GLY A 220 -0.05 22.75 14.97
C GLY A 220 -0.81 23.58 13.94
N ALA A 221 -1.95 24.16 14.29
CA ALA A 221 -2.72 24.97 13.35
C ALA A 221 -2.02 26.29 13.05
N MET A 222 -2.02 26.68 11.78
CA MET A 222 -1.56 27.99 11.33
C MET A 222 -2.42 29.09 11.92
N LEU A 223 -1.82 30.00 12.69
CA LEU A 223 -2.54 31.10 13.31
C LEU A 223 -2.83 32.21 12.32
N LYS A 224 -3.87 32.99 12.62
CA LYS A 224 -4.32 34.17 11.86
C LYS A 224 -4.75 35.28 12.83
N GLY A 225 -4.79 36.51 12.35
CA GLY A 225 -5.21 37.64 13.12
C GLY A 225 -4.13 38.19 14.03
N LEU A 226 -4.55 38.97 15.03
CA LEU A 226 -3.67 39.53 16.05
C LEU A 226 -3.33 38.43 17.07
N GLN A 227 -2.03 38.17 17.24
CA GLN A 227 -1.51 37.13 18.12
C GLN A 227 -0.47 37.68 19.07
N THR A 228 -0.46 37.19 20.31
CA THR A 228 0.63 37.44 21.26
C THR A 228 1.53 36.19 21.32
N ILE A 229 2.75 36.32 20.83
CA ILE A 229 3.72 35.25 20.78
C ILE A 229 4.97 35.68 21.55
N SER A 230 5.34 34.95 22.58
CA SER A 230 6.46 35.28 23.46
C SER A 230 6.44 36.72 23.96
N GLY A 231 5.25 37.23 24.35
CA GLY A 231 5.04 38.56 24.90
C GLY A 231 5.08 39.71 23.87
N LYS A 232 5.16 39.40 22.58
CA LYS A 232 5.13 40.36 21.48
C LYS A 232 3.89 40.22 20.64
N TRP A 233 3.39 41.34 20.09
CA TRP A 233 2.22 41.35 19.22
C TRP A 233 2.63 41.18 17.76
N TYR A 234 1.93 40.28 17.07
CA TYR A 234 2.08 40.02 15.64
C TYR A 234 0.73 39.97 14.97
N TYR A 235 0.65 40.48 13.76
CA TYR A 235 -0.51 40.33 12.91
C TYR A 235 -0.23 39.34 11.80
N LEU A 236 -1.08 38.31 11.73
CA LEU A 236 -1.05 37.28 10.69
C LEU A 236 -2.30 37.47 9.81
N ASP A 237 -2.13 37.68 8.52
CA ASP A 237 -3.23 37.95 7.59
C ASP A 237 -4.16 36.73 7.41
N GLN A 238 -5.20 36.86 6.57
CA GLN A 238 -6.14 35.79 6.25
C GLN A 238 -5.47 34.51 5.72
N THR A 239 -4.31 34.66 5.08
CA THR A 239 -3.51 33.55 4.55
C THR A 239 -2.50 33.03 5.57
N GLY A 240 -2.46 33.59 6.79
CA GLY A 240 -1.54 33.24 7.86
C GLY A 240 -0.16 33.89 7.75
N ARG A 241 0.08 34.78 6.79
CA ARG A 241 1.37 35.45 6.62
C ARG A 241 1.54 36.55 7.66
N MET A 242 2.71 36.58 8.28
CA MET A 242 3.07 37.66 9.18
C MET A 242 3.19 38.97 8.40
N ALA A 243 2.47 40.00 8.86
CA ALA A 243 2.59 41.35 8.32
C ALA A 243 3.98 41.93 8.62
N THR A 244 4.62 42.48 7.59
CA THR A 244 5.92 43.17 7.65
C THR A 244 5.76 44.69 7.41
N GLU A 245 4.56 45.11 6.99
CA GLU A 245 4.18 46.49 6.74
C GLU A 245 3.09 46.94 7.73
N PRO A 246 2.87 48.25 7.92
CA PRO A 246 1.85 48.78 8.80
C PRO A 246 0.45 48.26 8.43
N VAL A 247 -0.30 47.80 9.43
CA VAL A 247 -1.68 47.32 9.28
C VAL A 247 -2.61 48.45 9.67
N VAL A 248 -3.47 48.91 8.73
CA VAL A 248 -4.44 49.96 8.97
C VAL A 248 -5.72 49.32 9.48
N LEU A 249 -6.18 49.74 10.65
CA LEU A 249 -7.46 49.36 11.24
C LEU A 249 -8.48 50.44 10.96
N THR A 250 -9.63 50.07 10.39
CA THR A 250 -10.74 51.00 10.12
C THR A 250 -11.89 50.69 11.06
N PRO A 251 -12.37 51.68 11.85
CA PRO A 251 -13.52 51.47 12.70
C PRO A 251 -14.80 51.34 11.86
N ASP A 252 -15.74 50.51 12.34
CA ASP A 252 -17.10 50.50 11.83
C ASP A 252 -17.96 51.63 12.42
N GLN A 253 -19.26 51.59 12.15
CA GLN A 253 -20.20 52.62 12.60
C GLN A 253 -20.30 52.73 14.13
N ASP A 254 -19.99 51.64 14.83
CA ASP A 254 -20.00 51.56 16.29
C ASP A 254 -18.61 51.82 16.91
N GLY A 255 -17.62 52.20 16.07
CA GLY A 255 -16.23 52.45 16.48
C GLY A 255 -15.39 51.22 16.73
N VAL A 256 -15.87 50.02 16.36
CA VAL A 256 -15.14 48.78 16.52
C VAL A 256 -14.08 48.66 15.43
N LEU A 257 -12.83 48.41 15.84
CA LEU A 257 -11.71 48.22 14.93
C LEU A 257 -11.67 46.79 14.41
N HIS A 258 -11.68 46.63 13.10
CA HIS A 258 -11.61 45.36 12.44
C HIS A 258 -10.24 45.15 11.75
N TYR A 259 -9.68 44.00 11.92
CA TYR A 259 -8.47 43.60 11.17
C TYR A 259 -8.82 43.28 9.73
N PRO A 260 -8.04 43.78 8.74
CA PRO A 260 -8.31 43.53 7.32
C PRO A 260 -8.43 42.07 7.00
N GLY A 261 -9.59 41.72 6.46
CA GLY A 261 -9.79 40.39 5.91
C GLY A 261 -9.96 39.24 6.89
N LEU A 262 -10.18 39.48 8.16
CA LEU A 262 -10.69 38.50 9.11
C LEU A 262 -12.21 38.61 9.18
N ALA A 263 -12.89 37.46 9.16
CA ALA A 263 -14.33 37.44 9.39
C ALA A 263 -14.67 38.03 10.79
N LYS A 264 -15.82 38.70 10.89
CA LYS A 264 -16.35 39.20 12.14
C LYS A 264 -16.69 38.08 13.10
#